data_df5542c69564c16d3583e264bfe0f9cd
#
_entry.id   df5542c69564c16d3583e264bfe0f9cd
#
_cell.length_a   1.000
_cell.length_b   1.000
_cell.length_c   1.000
_cell.angle_alpha   90.00
_cell.angle_beta   90.00
_cell.angle_gamma   90.00
#
_symmetry.space_group_name_H-M   'P 1'
#
loop_
_entity.id
_entity.type
_entity.pdbx_description
1 polymer ?
#
loop_
_entity_poly.entity_id
_entity_poly.type
_entity_poly.pdbx_seq_one_letter_code
_entity_poly.pdbx_strand_id
1 'polypeptide(L)'
;MGAGQVRWMLHVLSLLLFLSWTCDATSQTHGIRDRYIGEMAVELEGTWDAHPTLERLQAAPRRNIPEPLINLGNDGQWHWIELKGLSRAFDSQFLEVATAQIDSLTFLSTCNGNLKDGPLHLNGVSIRGTSDRMGQSLTDGTFPMFPLGGADLCEEDKIYLGVKSGKQISLPLRVASLNDLREWSFMRDVFFSFYAGIMLVMLLYNLVLYFTVEDRSYLLYVLFLIGVALSQLFLAGYQGVIPGWDGTSWLGLRAVHFVGIFSGVTTILFVNRFLDLARKGPGYHRVFNGLMSLYSLALVFLLVGRLNWAFQTINFVAMAALLVVPASIHVWRQGQRSALYLLIAFTFFLLTVVMFAASQFTGNPLPFVPQSVNNFAMPVGSIVEVVLLSLALADRINQFKRQSAKAREEQLRVSQLNEQITREQNEVLERNVRERTEELEERNDRLRAALEELKLAQDQLVQSEKLASIGQLTAGIAHELNNPIN
;
A
#
# COMPACT_ATOMS: atom_id res chain seq x y z
N MET A 1 12.52 -14.05 -14.06
CA MET A 1 12.57 -14.67 -12.72
C MET A 1 13.64 -15.75 -12.75
N GLY A 2 14.63 -15.69 -11.85
CA GLY A 2 15.55 -16.81 -11.69
C GLY A 2 14.82 -17.98 -11.06
N ALA A 3 15.10 -19.21 -11.50
CA ALA A 3 14.46 -20.43 -10.99
C ALA A 3 14.52 -20.55 -9.44
N GLY A 4 15.53 -19.95 -8.81
CA GLY A 4 15.67 -19.89 -7.36
C GLY A 4 14.60 -19.05 -6.63
N GLN A 5 14.15 -17.93 -7.22
CA GLN A 5 13.13 -17.07 -6.62
C GLN A 5 11.74 -17.71 -6.64
N VAL A 6 11.40 -18.39 -7.74
CA VAL A 6 10.15 -19.16 -7.84
C VAL A 6 10.14 -20.31 -6.84
N ARG A 7 11.25 -20.99 -6.67
CA ARG A 7 11.42 -22.13 -5.76
C ARG A 7 11.28 -21.68 -4.29
N TRP A 8 11.89 -20.57 -3.92
CA TRP A 8 11.75 -19.98 -2.59
C TRP A 8 10.29 -19.59 -2.29
N MET A 9 9.62 -18.94 -3.25
CA MET A 9 8.20 -18.55 -3.13
C MET A 9 7.29 -19.76 -2.96
N LEU A 10 7.52 -20.85 -3.69
CA LEU A 10 6.78 -22.11 -3.54
C LEU A 10 7.02 -22.74 -2.17
N HIS A 11 8.22 -22.67 -1.61
CA HIS A 11 8.50 -23.15 -0.27
C HIS A 11 7.81 -22.32 0.81
N VAL A 12 7.81 -21.01 0.72
CA VAL A 12 7.07 -20.14 1.66
C VAL A 12 5.58 -20.40 1.56
N LEU A 13 5.02 -20.51 0.37
CA LEU A 13 3.61 -20.82 0.16
C LEU A 13 3.26 -22.21 0.71
N SER A 14 4.09 -23.22 0.45
CA SER A 14 3.88 -24.57 0.98
C SER A 14 3.96 -24.62 2.52
N LEU A 15 4.87 -23.84 3.14
CA LEU A 15 4.97 -23.72 4.59
C LEU A 15 3.72 -23.07 5.19
N LEU A 16 3.21 -22.01 4.58
CA LEU A 16 1.99 -21.33 5.03
C LEU A 16 0.74 -22.21 4.87
N LEU A 17 0.64 -22.93 3.75
CA LEU A 17 -0.43 -23.92 3.54
C LEU A 17 -0.29 -25.09 4.50
N PHE A 18 0.93 -25.53 4.80
CA PHE A 18 1.18 -26.58 5.80
C PHE A 18 0.79 -26.12 7.19
N LEU A 19 1.12 -24.87 7.59
CA LEU A 19 0.71 -24.30 8.87
C LEU A 19 -0.82 -24.16 8.97
N SER A 20 -1.49 -23.75 7.90
CA SER A 20 -2.96 -23.69 7.88
C SER A 20 -3.58 -25.08 7.94
N TRP A 21 -2.98 -26.07 7.29
CA TRP A 21 -3.42 -27.47 7.30
C TRP A 21 -3.18 -28.16 8.64
N THR A 22 -2.05 -27.88 9.29
CA THR A 22 -1.79 -28.43 10.66
C THR A 22 -2.76 -27.85 11.68
N CYS A 23 -3.17 -26.58 11.52
CA CYS A 23 -4.20 -25.95 12.33
C CYS A 23 -5.57 -26.67 12.17
N ASP A 24 -5.87 -27.14 10.95
CA ASP A 24 -7.08 -27.92 10.66
C ASP A 24 -6.99 -29.36 11.16
N ALA A 25 -5.84 -30.00 10.98
CA ALA A 25 -5.61 -31.40 11.40
C ALA A 25 -5.64 -31.57 12.93
N THR A 26 -5.14 -30.61 13.70
CA THR A 26 -5.22 -30.62 15.16
C THR A 26 -6.65 -30.45 15.66
N SER A 27 -7.46 -29.64 14.99
CA SER A 27 -8.87 -29.45 15.32
C SER A 27 -9.70 -30.71 15.11
N GLN A 28 -9.36 -31.54 14.10
CA GLN A 28 -10.06 -32.79 13.79
C GLN A 28 -9.66 -33.93 14.74
N THR A 29 -8.43 -33.99 15.22
CA THR A 29 -7.94 -35.09 16.09
C THR A 29 -8.47 -35.04 17.51
N HIS A 30 -8.90 -33.88 18.01
CA HIS A 30 -9.41 -33.71 19.37
C HIS A 30 -10.94 -33.65 19.49
N GLY A 31 -11.68 -33.94 18.41
CA GLY A 31 -13.14 -33.94 18.44
C GLY A 31 -13.77 -32.58 18.65
N ILE A 32 -12.99 -31.51 18.54
CA ILE A 32 -13.49 -30.15 18.53
C ILE A 32 -14.32 -30.01 17.26
N ARG A 33 -15.61 -29.91 17.40
CA ARG A 33 -16.46 -29.47 16.30
C ARG A 33 -16.09 -28.03 15.99
N ASP A 34 -15.31 -27.82 14.95
CA ASP A 34 -14.97 -26.52 14.34
C ASP A 34 -16.22 -25.81 13.81
N ARG A 35 -17.36 -26.10 14.43
CA ARG A 35 -18.67 -25.66 14.01
C ARG A 35 -19.11 -24.50 14.88
N TYR A 36 -19.40 -23.41 14.26
CA TYR A 36 -20.10 -22.32 14.91
C TYR A 36 -21.53 -22.76 15.27
N ILE A 37 -22.00 -22.31 16.44
CA ILE A 37 -23.29 -22.71 17.00
C ILE A 37 -24.41 -21.72 16.71
N GLY A 38 -24.30 -20.91 15.64
CA GLY A 38 -25.35 -19.94 15.27
C GLY A 38 -26.71 -20.56 15.09
N GLU A 39 -26.81 -21.83 14.69
CA GLU A 39 -28.04 -22.59 14.56
C GLU A 39 -28.81 -22.74 15.90
N MET A 40 -28.10 -22.60 17.05
CA MET A 40 -28.71 -22.61 18.40
C MET A 40 -29.17 -21.20 18.83
N ALA A 41 -28.93 -20.19 18.03
CA ALA A 41 -29.25 -18.81 18.32
C ALA A 41 -30.57 -18.38 17.69
N VAL A 42 -31.26 -17.52 18.40
CA VAL A 42 -32.50 -16.90 17.94
C VAL A 42 -32.38 -15.39 18.14
N GLU A 43 -32.54 -14.63 17.08
CA GLU A 43 -32.58 -13.18 17.16
C GLU A 43 -33.92 -12.71 17.75
N LEU A 44 -33.84 -11.76 18.67
CA LEU A 44 -34.99 -11.09 19.25
C LEU A 44 -35.28 -9.83 18.43
N GLU A 45 -36.41 -9.79 17.72
CA GLU A 45 -36.79 -8.65 16.89
C GLU A 45 -37.25 -7.47 17.71
N GLY A 46 -36.80 -6.28 17.35
CA GLY A 46 -37.21 -5.02 18.00
C GLY A 46 -36.09 -3.98 18.07
N THR A 47 -36.43 -2.82 18.59
CA THR A 47 -35.45 -1.77 18.93
C THR A 47 -34.98 -1.98 20.36
N TRP A 48 -33.69 -2.09 20.56
CA TRP A 48 -33.10 -2.50 21.82
C TRP A 48 -32.17 -1.45 22.42
N ASP A 49 -32.14 -1.47 23.76
CA ASP A 49 -31.20 -0.73 24.59
C ASP A 49 -30.11 -1.65 25.13
N ALA A 50 -29.07 -1.09 25.75
CA ALA A 50 -28.00 -1.82 26.39
C ALA A 50 -28.44 -2.71 27.56
N HIS A 51 -29.55 -2.33 28.22
CA HIS A 51 -30.08 -2.96 29.44
C HIS A 51 -31.59 -3.22 29.30
N PRO A 52 -32.03 -4.21 28.52
CA PRO A 52 -33.43 -4.55 28.40
C PRO A 52 -33.95 -5.22 29.70
N THR A 53 -35.25 -5.08 29.99
CA THR A 53 -35.89 -5.82 31.05
C THR A 53 -36.16 -7.28 30.63
N LEU A 54 -36.23 -8.20 31.61
CA LEU A 54 -36.51 -9.62 31.32
C LEU A 54 -37.84 -9.81 30.60
N GLU A 55 -38.89 -9.08 31.06
CA GLU A 55 -40.23 -9.12 30.44
C GLU A 55 -40.16 -8.76 28.95
N ARG A 56 -39.37 -7.74 28.58
CA ARG A 56 -39.20 -7.31 27.21
C ARG A 56 -38.45 -8.36 26.36
N LEU A 57 -37.41 -8.98 26.91
CA LEU A 57 -36.65 -10.06 26.24
C LEU A 57 -37.56 -11.30 26.02
N GLN A 58 -38.42 -11.64 27.01
CA GLN A 58 -39.30 -12.78 26.91
C GLN A 58 -40.49 -12.56 25.98
N ALA A 59 -41.00 -11.34 25.88
CA ALA A 59 -42.14 -10.95 25.03
C ALA A 59 -41.75 -10.71 23.56
N ALA A 60 -40.46 -10.56 23.26
CA ALA A 60 -39.98 -10.23 21.92
C ALA A 60 -40.28 -11.32 20.88
N PRO A 61 -40.67 -10.95 19.67
CA PRO A 61 -40.75 -11.85 18.55
C PRO A 61 -39.39 -12.48 18.27
N ARG A 62 -39.37 -13.76 17.87
CA ARG A 62 -38.18 -14.58 17.72
C ARG A 62 -37.98 -14.94 16.27
N ARG A 63 -36.82 -14.58 15.71
CA ARG A 63 -36.37 -14.97 14.39
C ARG A 63 -35.28 -16.06 14.50
N ASN A 64 -35.57 -17.25 14.01
CA ASN A 64 -34.58 -18.32 13.97
C ASN A 64 -33.45 -17.98 13.00
N ILE A 65 -32.21 -18.32 13.39
CA ILE A 65 -31.01 -18.15 12.57
C ILE A 65 -30.59 -19.55 12.12
N PRO A 66 -30.80 -19.91 10.85
CA PRO A 66 -30.46 -21.24 10.35
C PRO A 66 -28.96 -21.42 10.05
N GLU A 67 -28.20 -20.31 9.97
CA GLU A 67 -26.79 -20.33 9.61
C GLU A 67 -25.90 -20.55 10.83
N PRO A 68 -24.79 -21.31 10.71
CA PRO A 68 -23.81 -21.47 11.79
C PRO A 68 -23.10 -20.18 12.18
N LEU A 69 -22.93 -19.25 11.24
CA LEU A 69 -22.36 -17.92 11.45
C LEU A 69 -23.48 -16.89 11.47
N ILE A 70 -23.70 -16.24 12.61
CA ILE A 70 -24.73 -15.24 12.78
C ILE A 70 -24.32 -13.93 12.12
N ASN A 71 -25.14 -13.44 11.19
CA ASN A 71 -24.95 -12.15 10.53
C ASN A 71 -26.12 -11.22 10.82
N LEU A 72 -25.89 -10.15 11.60
CA LEU A 72 -26.89 -9.18 12.04
C LEU A 72 -26.86 -7.85 11.28
N GLY A 73 -26.00 -7.75 10.24
CA GLY A 73 -25.89 -6.52 9.46
C GLY A 73 -24.98 -5.46 10.11
N ASN A 74 -25.21 -4.19 9.78
CA ASN A 74 -24.37 -3.07 10.20
C ASN A 74 -25.16 -1.78 10.43
N ASP A 75 -26.32 -1.87 11.08
CA ASP A 75 -27.19 -0.72 11.34
C ASP A 75 -26.76 0.15 12.53
N GLY A 76 -25.80 -0.33 13.33
CA GLY A 76 -25.29 0.36 14.51
C GLY A 76 -26.23 0.32 15.71
N GLN A 77 -27.27 -0.52 15.66
CA GLN A 77 -28.23 -0.71 16.75
C GLN A 77 -27.79 -1.86 17.66
N TRP A 78 -28.46 -2.00 18.80
CA TRP A 78 -28.35 -3.16 19.67
C TRP A 78 -29.15 -4.31 19.08
N HIS A 79 -28.54 -5.49 18.96
CA HIS A 79 -29.17 -6.76 18.65
C HIS A 79 -29.09 -7.67 19.84
N TRP A 80 -30.20 -8.34 20.15
CA TRP A 80 -30.23 -9.32 21.22
C TRP A 80 -30.53 -10.71 20.66
N ILE A 81 -29.78 -11.68 21.16
CA ILE A 81 -29.82 -13.09 20.72
C ILE A 81 -30.09 -13.94 21.95
N GLU A 82 -31.07 -14.82 21.87
CA GLU A 82 -31.30 -15.90 22.84
C GLU A 82 -30.57 -17.15 22.36
N LEU A 83 -29.74 -17.74 23.20
CA LEU A 83 -29.03 -18.99 22.96
C LEU A 83 -29.82 -20.13 23.58
N LYS A 84 -30.26 -21.09 22.76
CA LYS A 84 -31.09 -22.22 23.17
C LYS A 84 -30.24 -23.46 23.42
N GLY A 85 -30.61 -24.27 24.43
CA GLY A 85 -30.04 -25.58 24.66
C GLY A 85 -28.62 -25.61 25.24
N LEU A 86 -28.13 -24.47 25.77
CA LEU A 86 -26.80 -24.34 26.36
C LEU A 86 -26.76 -24.63 27.88
N SER A 87 -27.87 -25.08 28.54
CA SER A 87 -27.95 -25.21 29.98
C SER A 87 -27.09 -26.40 30.48
N ARG A 88 -27.53 -27.56 30.57
CA ARG A 88 -26.82 -28.67 31.28
C ARG A 88 -25.79 -29.48 30.48
N ALA A 89 -25.86 -29.47 29.15
CA ALA A 89 -24.99 -30.30 28.34
C ALA A 89 -23.53 -29.80 28.28
N PHE A 90 -23.24 -28.62 28.82
CA PHE A 90 -21.99 -27.91 28.65
C PHE A 90 -21.32 -27.48 29.95
N ASP A 91 -21.53 -28.25 31.02
CA ASP A 91 -20.85 -28.04 32.31
C ASP A 91 -19.32 -28.08 32.08
N SER A 92 -18.60 -27.07 32.62
CA SER A 92 -17.17 -26.83 32.39
C SER A 92 -16.76 -26.37 31.00
N GLN A 93 -17.69 -25.95 30.15
CA GLN A 93 -17.39 -25.34 28.82
C GLN A 93 -17.50 -23.81 28.82
N PHE A 94 -16.96 -23.22 27.79
CA PHE A 94 -16.95 -21.77 27.58
C PHE A 94 -17.60 -21.43 26.23
N LEU A 95 -18.38 -20.37 26.24
CA LEU A 95 -18.84 -19.71 25.02
C LEU A 95 -17.78 -18.68 24.58
N GLU A 96 -17.18 -18.89 23.44
CA GLU A 96 -16.27 -17.93 22.81
C GLU A 96 -17.02 -17.15 21.73
N VAL A 97 -16.86 -15.83 21.72
CA VAL A 97 -17.28 -14.98 20.60
C VAL A 97 -16.05 -14.66 19.76
N ALA A 98 -15.77 -15.50 18.75
CA ALA A 98 -14.49 -15.55 18.03
C ALA A 98 -14.33 -14.38 17.03
N THR A 99 -14.64 -13.14 17.44
CA THR A 99 -14.45 -11.93 16.65
C THR A 99 -14.01 -10.75 17.51
N ALA A 100 -13.12 -9.93 16.98
CA ALA A 100 -12.65 -8.70 17.59
C ALA A 100 -13.39 -7.44 17.07
N GLN A 101 -14.38 -7.59 16.19
CA GLN A 101 -15.00 -6.47 15.47
C GLN A 101 -16.27 -5.94 16.13
N ILE A 102 -16.52 -6.31 17.38
CA ILE A 102 -17.68 -5.86 18.16
C ILE A 102 -17.26 -4.67 19.02
N ASP A 103 -18.06 -3.61 19.02
CA ASP A 103 -17.79 -2.41 19.82
C ASP A 103 -18.36 -2.53 21.25
N SER A 104 -19.47 -3.25 21.42
CA SER A 104 -20.09 -3.51 22.72
C SER A 104 -20.76 -4.89 22.73
N LEU A 105 -20.53 -5.63 23.82
CA LEU A 105 -21.06 -6.95 24.02
C LEU A 105 -21.61 -7.03 25.46
N THR A 106 -22.79 -7.58 25.65
CA THR A 106 -23.42 -7.78 26.94
C THR A 106 -23.88 -9.23 27.04
N PHE A 107 -23.52 -9.90 28.10
CA PHE A 107 -23.95 -11.28 28.40
C PHE A 107 -24.89 -11.27 29.60
N LEU A 108 -26.11 -11.76 29.44
CA LEU A 108 -27.11 -11.87 30.49
C LEU A 108 -27.55 -13.33 30.62
N SER A 109 -27.73 -13.79 31.83
CA SER A 109 -28.39 -15.08 32.13
C SER A 109 -29.60 -14.89 33.02
N THR A 110 -30.56 -15.79 32.91
CA THR A 110 -31.70 -15.81 33.85
C THR A 110 -31.38 -16.78 34.96
N CYS A 111 -31.73 -16.43 36.21
CA CYS A 111 -31.64 -17.33 37.34
C CYS A 111 -32.84 -17.09 38.24
N ASN A 112 -33.68 -18.11 38.48
CA ASN A 112 -34.88 -18.06 39.29
C ASN A 112 -35.83 -16.89 38.88
N GLY A 113 -35.95 -16.64 37.57
CA GLY A 113 -36.82 -15.58 37.05
C GLY A 113 -36.22 -14.17 37.13
N ASN A 114 -34.96 -14.01 37.52
CA ASN A 114 -34.26 -12.72 37.55
C ASN A 114 -33.13 -12.69 36.54
N LEU A 115 -32.92 -11.51 35.92
CA LEU A 115 -31.73 -11.28 35.11
C LEU A 115 -30.49 -11.12 35.99
N LYS A 116 -29.46 -11.88 35.68
CA LYS A 116 -28.11 -11.68 36.23
C LYS A 116 -27.19 -11.26 35.13
N ASP A 117 -26.36 -10.28 35.41
CA ASP A 117 -25.21 -9.98 34.56
C ASP A 117 -24.21 -11.13 34.64
N GLY A 118 -23.87 -11.71 33.51
CA GLY A 118 -22.86 -12.78 33.45
C GLY A 118 -21.45 -12.24 33.69
N PRO A 119 -20.53 -13.12 34.09
CA PRO A 119 -19.13 -12.77 34.27
C PRO A 119 -18.50 -12.33 32.94
N LEU A 120 -17.75 -11.25 33.03
CA LEU A 120 -17.20 -10.59 31.89
C LEU A 120 -15.70 -10.53 31.90
N HIS A 121 -15.06 -10.85 30.76
CA HIS A 121 -13.65 -10.55 30.50
C HIS A 121 -13.37 -10.18 29.06
N LEU A 122 -12.58 -9.11 28.89
CA LEU A 122 -12.17 -8.69 27.59
C LEU A 122 -10.87 -7.91 27.52
N ASN A 123 -10.11 -8.20 26.49
CA ASN A 123 -9.13 -7.26 25.92
C ASN A 123 -9.81 -6.46 24.81
N GLY A 124 -10.13 -5.20 25.08
CA GLY A 124 -10.43 -4.23 24.04
C GLY A 124 -11.88 -4.07 23.58
N VAL A 125 -12.86 -4.73 24.17
CA VAL A 125 -14.28 -4.47 23.94
C VAL A 125 -14.90 -3.84 25.20
N SER A 126 -15.69 -2.79 25.03
CA SER A 126 -16.46 -2.22 26.13
C SER A 126 -17.57 -3.18 26.49
N ILE A 127 -17.35 -3.99 27.53
CA ILE A 127 -18.37 -4.87 28.08
C ILE A 127 -18.91 -4.25 29.34
N ARG A 128 -20.19 -4.14 29.40
CA ARG A 128 -20.92 -3.69 30.60
C ARG A 128 -21.57 -4.90 31.25
N GLY A 129 -21.06 -5.28 32.39
CA GLY A 129 -21.66 -6.17 33.35
C GLY A 129 -21.06 -5.84 34.69
N THR A 130 -21.94 -5.58 35.70
CA THR A 130 -21.51 -5.28 37.05
C THR A 130 -21.21 -6.61 37.75
N SER A 131 -19.97 -7.01 37.90
CA SER A 131 -19.63 -7.94 38.96
C SER A 131 -18.29 -7.59 39.60
N ASP A 132 -18.40 -7.12 40.83
CA ASP A 132 -17.29 -6.83 41.74
C ASP A 132 -16.45 -8.05 42.18
N ARG A 133 -16.61 -9.22 41.55
CA ARG A 133 -15.99 -10.47 41.99
C ARG A 133 -14.98 -11.08 41.05
N MET A 134 -14.43 -10.33 40.09
CA MET A 134 -13.49 -10.95 39.17
C MET A 134 -12.07 -10.41 39.20
N GLY A 135 -11.36 -10.87 40.23
CA GLY A 135 -9.90 -10.81 40.31
C GLY A 135 -9.14 -11.91 39.58
N GLN A 136 -9.81 -12.75 38.77
CA GLN A 136 -9.13 -13.74 37.94
C GLN A 136 -9.50 -13.59 36.48
N SER A 137 -8.62 -12.95 35.77
CA SER A 137 -8.67 -12.80 34.32
C SER A 137 -8.44 -14.18 33.67
N LEU A 138 -9.45 -14.74 33.04
CA LEU A 138 -9.30 -15.84 32.06
C LEU A 138 -8.86 -15.27 30.69
N THR A 139 -8.26 -14.08 30.67
CA THR A 139 -7.92 -13.31 29.46
C THR A 139 -6.54 -13.63 28.89
N ASP A 140 -6.21 -14.88 28.72
CA ASP A 140 -5.08 -15.25 27.88
C ASP A 140 -5.45 -15.26 26.38
N GLY A 141 -6.68 -14.87 26.02
CA GLY A 141 -7.20 -14.93 24.66
C GLY A 141 -7.55 -13.57 24.06
N THR A 142 -7.45 -13.47 22.74
CA THR A 142 -7.80 -12.27 21.93
C THR A 142 -9.31 -12.06 21.84
N PHE A 143 -10.12 -13.08 22.12
CA PHE A 143 -11.57 -13.08 21.99
C PHE A 143 -12.30 -13.25 23.33
N PRO A 144 -13.53 -12.69 23.45
CA PRO A 144 -14.34 -12.82 24.65
C PRO A 144 -14.77 -14.26 24.89
N MET A 145 -14.61 -14.72 26.13
CA MET A 145 -15.06 -16.03 26.59
C MET A 145 -15.95 -15.91 27.84
N PHE A 146 -17.04 -16.66 27.83
CA PHE A 146 -18.00 -16.71 28.96
C PHE A 146 -18.11 -18.14 29.44
N PRO A 147 -17.95 -18.41 30.75
CA PRO A 147 -18.18 -19.76 31.32
C PRO A 147 -19.66 -20.11 31.20
N LEU A 148 -19.95 -21.33 30.76
CA LEU A 148 -21.30 -21.88 30.62
C LEU A 148 -21.68 -22.80 31.79
N GLY A 149 -20.78 -23.04 32.76
CA GLY A 149 -21.01 -23.86 33.92
C GLY A 149 -20.59 -23.17 35.20
N GLY A 150 -21.11 -23.63 36.33
CA GLY A 150 -20.75 -23.17 37.67
C GLY A 150 -21.98 -22.72 38.51
N ALA A 151 -21.73 -22.29 39.75
CA ALA A 151 -22.76 -21.90 40.69
C ALA A 151 -23.60 -20.69 40.30
N ASP A 152 -23.20 -20.00 39.22
CA ASP A 152 -23.84 -18.75 38.76
C ASP A 152 -24.90 -18.96 37.66
N LEU A 153 -24.97 -20.16 37.04
CA LEU A 153 -26.00 -20.53 36.06
C LEU A 153 -26.97 -21.54 36.68
N CYS A 154 -28.26 -21.26 36.64
CA CYS A 154 -29.32 -22.14 37.15
C CYS A 154 -29.80 -23.12 36.07
N GLU A 155 -30.47 -24.23 36.49
CA GLU A 155 -30.78 -25.37 35.62
C GLU A 155 -31.69 -25.12 34.43
N GLU A 156 -32.52 -24.06 34.47
CA GLU A 156 -33.49 -23.67 33.41
C GLU A 156 -33.16 -22.32 32.74
N ASP A 157 -31.90 -21.94 32.81
CA ASP A 157 -31.50 -20.60 32.40
C ASP A 157 -31.49 -20.40 30.91
N LYS A 158 -31.99 -19.25 30.53
CA LYS A 158 -31.84 -18.69 29.21
C LYS A 158 -30.65 -17.76 29.19
N ILE A 159 -29.84 -17.89 28.15
CA ILE A 159 -28.68 -17.03 27.92
C ILE A 159 -29.05 -16.04 26.85
N TYR A 160 -28.83 -14.76 27.13
CA TYR A 160 -29.02 -13.66 26.20
C TYR A 160 -27.71 -12.96 25.94
N LEU A 161 -27.41 -12.73 24.66
CA LEU A 161 -26.22 -12.03 24.18
C LEU A 161 -26.66 -10.75 23.47
N GLY A 162 -26.34 -9.60 24.04
CA GLY A 162 -26.57 -8.28 23.45
C GLY A 162 -25.32 -7.81 22.71
N VAL A 163 -25.45 -7.40 21.47
CA VAL A 163 -24.34 -7.01 20.63
C VAL A 163 -24.64 -5.69 19.93
N LYS A 164 -23.62 -4.82 19.88
CA LYS A 164 -23.68 -3.58 19.11
C LYS A 164 -22.34 -3.33 18.46
N SER A 165 -22.35 -2.94 17.17
CA SER A 165 -21.15 -2.50 16.47
C SER A 165 -21.48 -1.44 15.41
N GLY A 166 -20.56 -0.51 15.20
CA GLY A 166 -20.56 0.38 14.04
C GLY A 166 -20.00 -0.26 12.76
N LYS A 167 -19.67 -1.54 12.82
CA LYS A 167 -19.12 -2.37 11.73
C LYS A 167 -20.12 -3.47 11.39
N GLN A 168 -19.81 -4.30 10.39
CA GLN A 168 -20.56 -5.53 10.12
C GLN A 168 -20.55 -6.43 11.37
N ILE A 169 -21.71 -6.81 11.85
CA ILE A 169 -21.84 -7.74 12.98
C ILE A 169 -21.90 -9.16 12.42
N SER A 170 -20.78 -9.85 12.55
CA SER A 170 -20.66 -11.28 12.26
C SER A 170 -20.19 -11.97 13.54
N LEU A 171 -20.99 -12.90 14.05
CA LEU A 171 -20.79 -13.56 15.35
C LEU A 171 -20.47 -15.03 15.14
N PRO A 172 -19.21 -15.40 15.05
CA PRO A 172 -18.78 -16.79 15.12
C PRO A 172 -18.78 -17.24 16.60
N LEU A 173 -19.86 -17.90 17.03
CA LEU A 173 -20.01 -18.42 18.37
C LEU A 173 -19.48 -19.86 18.44
N ARG A 174 -18.66 -20.16 19.44
CA ARG A 174 -18.12 -21.50 19.70
C ARG A 174 -18.36 -21.89 21.16
N VAL A 175 -18.60 -23.17 21.36
CA VAL A 175 -18.64 -23.76 22.70
C VAL A 175 -17.63 -24.89 22.75
N ALA A 176 -16.67 -24.77 23.68
CA ALA A 176 -15.61 -25.78 23.86
C ALA A 176 -15.02 -25.71 25.27
N SER A 177 -14.18 -26.67 25.60
CA SER A 177 -13.39 -26.64 26.85
C SER A 177 -12.36 -25.50 26.78
N LEU A 178 -11.94 -25.01 27.95
CA LEU A 178 -10.90 -23.97 28.04
C LEU A 178 -9.58 -24.41 27.39
N ASN A 179 -9.23 -25.68 27.49
CA ASN A 179 -8.00 -26.20 26.91
C ASN A 179 -8.06 -26.16 25.36
N ASP A 180 -9.19 -26.57 24.80
CA ASP A 180 -9.37 -26.56 23.35
C ASP A 180 -9.31 -25.14 22.79
N LEU A 181 -10.00 -24.18 23.45
CA LEU A 181 -9.96 -22.78 23.06
C LEU A 181 -8.56 -22.16 23.16
N ARG A 182 -7.79 -22.54 24.20
CA ARG A 182 -6.38 -22.11 24.35
C ARG A 182 -5.48 -22.69 23.26
N GLU A 183 -5.63 -23.95 22.94
CA GLU A 183 -4.85 -24.59 21.86
C GLU A 183 -5.11 -23.92 20.52
N TRP A 184 -6.37 -23.66 20.21
CA TRP A 184 -6.73 -22.94 18.96
C TRP A 184 -6.21 -21.49 18.94
N SER A 185 -6.33 -20.78 20.07
CA SER A 185 -5.77 -19.42 20.20
C SER A 185 -4.25 -19.43 20.02
N PHE A 186 -3.55 -20.40 20.61
CA PHE A 186 -2.11 -20.55 20.47
C PHE A 186 -1.71 -20.76 19.00
N MET A 187 -2.37 -21.68 18.29
CA MET A 187 -2.08 -21.92 16.87
C MET A 187 -2.33 -20.68 15.99
N ARG A 188 -3.40 -19.96 16.26
CA ARG A 188 -3.69 -18.67 15.60
C ARG A 188 -2.60 -17.64 15.89
N ASP A 189 -2.18 -17.51 17.14
CA ASP A 189 -1.16 -16.54 17.55
C ASP A 189 0.21 -16.86 16.94
N VAL A 190 0.56 -18.14 16.84
CA VAL A 190 1.75 -18.61 16.11
C VAL A 190 1.66 -18.21 14.64
N PHE A 191 0.54 -18.47 13.98
CA PHE A 191 0.35 -18.09 12.56
C PHE A 191 0.51 -16.56 12.34
N PHE A 192 -0.16 -15.74 13.16
CA PHE A 192 -0.07 -14.29 13.01
C PHE A 192 1.30 -13.73 13.43
N SER A 193 2.02 -14.39 14.32
CA SER A 193 3.42 -14.05 14.63
C SER A 193 4.33 -14.30 13.44
N PHE A 194 4.20 -15.43 12.74
CA PHE A 194 4.90 -15.68 11.48
C PHE A 194 4.50 -14.67 10.39
N TYR A 195 3.21 -14.39 10.25
CA TYR A 195 2.71 -13.38 9.34
C TYR A 195 3.37 -12.01 9.59
N ALA A 196 3.35 -11.54 10.84
CA ALA A 196 3.95 -10.27 11.22
C ALA A 196 5.47 -10.26 10.97
N GLY A 197 6.16 -11.36 11.24
CA GLY A 197 7.59 -11.53 10.97
C GLY A 197 7.91 -11.43 9.47
N ILE A 198 7.14 -12.10 8.61
CA ILE A 198 7.29 -12.01 7.14
C ILE A 198 7.06 -10.58 6.66
N MET A 199 5.97 -9.94 7.12
CA MET A 199 5.65 -8.56 6.71
C MET A 199 6.72 -7.58 7.17
N LEU A 200 7.27 -7.75 8.39
CA LEU A 200 8.37 -6.92 8.91
C LEU A 200 9.65 -7.08 8.07
N VAL A 201 10.04 -8.31 7.73
CA VAL A 201 11.20 -8.56 6.87
C VAL A 201 11.02 -7.92 5.51
N MET A 202 9.84 -8.05 4.90
CA MET A 202 9.54 -7.43 3.60
C MET A 202 9.56 -5.91 3.68
N LEU A 203 9.06 -5.33 4.79
CA LEU A 203 9.09 -3.89 5.05
C LEU A 203 10.53 -3.40 5.14
N LEU A 204 11.35 -4.02 5.99
CA LEU A 204 12.75 -3.62 6.18
C LEU A 204 13.55 -3.76 4.88
N TYR A 205 13.36 -4.86 4.14
CA TYR A 205 14.00 -5.07 2.85
C TYR A 205 13.68 -3.94 1.85
N ASN A 206 12.39 -3.60 1.69
CA ASN A 206 11.99 -2.56 0.76
C ASN A 206 12.34 -1.14 1.25
N LEU A 207 12.43 -0.93 2.58
CA LEU A 207 12.91 0.31 3.15
C LEU A 207 14.41 0.52 2.85
N VAL A 208 15.25 -0.53 2.96
CA VAL A 208 16.66 -0.48 2.57
C VAL A 208 16.79 -0.19 1.07
N LEU A 209 15.96 -0.82 0.23
CA LEU A 209 15.92 -0.53 -1.20
C LEU A 209 15.53 0.91 -1.49
N TYR A 210 14.60 1.50 -0.74
CA TYR A 210 14.25 2.92 -0.88
C TYR A 210 15.46 3.83 -0.68
N PHE A 211 16.25 3.62 0.40
CA PHE A 211 17.45 4.43 0.67
C PHE A 211 18.57 4.19 -0.36
N THR A 212 18.62 3.01 -0.98
CA THR A 212 19.65 2.67 -1.97
C THR A 212 19.31 3.20 -3.36
N VAL A 213 18.04 3.24 -3.72
CA VAL A 213 17.57 3.54 -5.09
C VAL A 213 17.01 4.95 -5.19
N GLU A 214 16.55 5.54 -4.07
CA GLU A 214 15.94 6.87 -3.97
C GLU A 214 14.68 7.05 -4.85
N ASP A 215 14.01 5.94 -5.25
CA ASP A 215 12.74 6.01 -5.98
C ASP A 215 11.55 6.04 -5.01
N ARG A 216 10.74 7.09 -5.10
CA ARG A 216 9.52 7.28 -4.31
C ARG A 216 8.53 6.11 -4.41
N SER A 217 8.60 5.28 -5.44
CA SER A 217 7.76 4.09 -5.58
C SER A 217 8.00 3.09 -4.46
N TYR A 218 9.24 2.98 -3.95
CA TYR A 218 9.55 2.13 -2.80
C TYR A 218 8.97 2.67 -1.50
N LEU A 219 9.03 3.99 -1.28
CA LEU A 219 8.42 4.58 -0.10
C LEU A 219 6.90 4.34 -0.08
N LEU A 220 6.23 4.55 -1.22
CA LEU A 220 4.79 4.27 -1.33
C LEU A 220 4.49 2.79 -1.13
N TYR A 221 5.38 1.90 -1.59
CA TYR A 221 5.24 0.48 -1.35
C TYR A 221 5.43 0.10 0.12
N VAL A 222 6.39 0.70 0.82
CA VAL A 222 6.57 0.51 2.27
C VAL A 222 5.33 0.97 3.04
N LEU A 223 4.75 2.12 2.69
CA LEU A 223 3.50 2.60 3.29
C LEU A 223 2.32 1.66 3.01
N PHE A 224 2.22 1.14 1.78
CA PHE A 224 1.25 0.11 1.42
C PHE A 224 1.42 -1.15 2.27
N LEU A 225 2.65 -1.66 2.43
CA LEU A 225 2.98 -2.81 3.27
C LEU A 225 2.52 -2.63 4.72
N ILE A 226 2.80 -1.46 5.30
CA ILE A 226 2.35 -1.11 6.66
C ILE A 226 0.81 -1.15 6.72
N GLY A 227 0.14 -0.54 5.74
CA GLY A 227 -1.32 -0.51 5.67
C GLY A 227 -1.93 -1.91 5.60
N VAL A 228 -1.42 -2.78 4.72
CA VAL A 228 -1.90 -4.16 4.57
C VAL A 228 -1.61 -4.97 5.85
N ALA A 229 -0.40 -4.91 6.39
CA ALA A 229 -0.03 -5.65 7.59
C ALA A 229 -0.91 -5.28 8.79
N LEU A 230 -1.07 -3.98 9.05
CA LEU A 230 -1.92 -3.51 10.15
C LEU A 230 -3.39 -3.87 9.93
N SER A 231 -3.89 -3.81 8.68
CA SER A 231 -5.27 -4.20 8.38
C SER A 231 -5.54 -5.65 8.74
N GLN A 232 -4.65 -6.57 8.36
CA GLN A 232 -4.82 -8.00 8.67
C GLN A 232 -4.70 -8.28 10.17
N LEU A 233 -3.73 -7.66 10.86
CA LEU A 233 -3.55 -7.83 12.31
C LEU A 233 -4.75 -7.27 13.09
N PHE A 234 -5.29 -6.12 12.68
CA PHE A 234 -6.43 -5.50 13.37
C PHE A 234 -7.73 -6.25 13.11
N LEU A 235 -7.94 -6.78 11.90
CA LEU A 235 -9.06 -7.67 11.61
C LEU A 235 -9.00 -8.96 12.45
N ALA A 236 -7.79 -9.45 12.75
CA ALA A 236 -7.57 -10.60 13.59
C ALA A 236 -7.63 -10.31 15.11
N GLY A 237 -7.79 -9.03 15.52
CA GLY A 237 -7.95 -8.63 16.91
C GLY A 237 -6.68 -8.21 17.64
N TYR A 238 -5.54 -8.11 16.97
CA TYR A 238 -4.26 -7.74 17.61
C TYR A 238 -4.07 -6.22 17.79
N GLN A 239 -5.10 -5.41 17.63
CA GLN A 239 -5.01 -3.95 17.84
C GLN A 239 -4.56 -3.57 19.25
N GLY A 240 -4.96 -4.33 20.27
CA GLY A 240 -4.60 -4.10 21.68
C GLY A 240 -3.12 -4.29 22.01
N VAL A 241 -2.32 -4.88 21.11
CA VAL A 241 -0.87 -4.99 21.28
C VAL A 241 -0.21 -3.61 21.19
N ILE A 242 -0.83 -2.65 20.51
CA ILE A 242 -0.32 -1.28 20.41
C ILE A 242 -0.84 -0.47 21.61
N PRO A 243 0.06 0.08 22.46
CA PRO A 243 -0.34 0.88 23.60
C PRO A 243 -1.28 2.04 23.22
N GLY A 244 -2.38 2.20 23.93
CA GLY A 244 -3.39 3.23 23.69
C GLY A 244 -4.39 2.91 22.56
N TRP A 245 -4.29 1.72 21.94
CA TRP A 245 -5.21 1.23 20.91
C TRP A 245 -6.10 0.10 21.46
N ASP A 246 -6.25 0.05 22.77
CA ASP A 246 -7.21 -0.83 23.42
C ASP A 246 -8.65 -0.45 23.01
N GLY A 247 -9.55 -1.41 23.03
CA GLY A 247 -10.93 -1.18 22.58
C GLY A 247 -11.76 -0.25 23.48
N THR A 248 -11.21 0.21 24.59
CA THR A 248 -11.86 1.14 25.53
C THR A 248 -11.51 2.59 25.20
N SER A 249 -10.38 2.84 24.57
CA SER A 249 -9.94 4.19 24.19
C SER A 249 -10.69 4.73 22.97
N TRP A 250 -10.76 6.05 22.86
CA TRP A 250 -11.34 6.72 21.68
C TRP A 250 -10.65 6.29 20.38
N LEU A 251 -9.35 6.11 20.44
CA LEU A 251 -8.53 5.68 19.29
C LEU A 251 -8.73 4.18 19.00
N GLY A 252 -8.79 3.32 20.02
CA GLY A 252 -8.96 1.89 19.86
C GLY A 252 -10.27 1.51 19.16
N LEU A 253 -11.39 2.13 19.55
CA LEU A 253 -12.69 1.94 18.89
C LEU A 253 -12.67 2.31 17.41
N ARG A 254 -11.78 3.22 17.01
CA ARG A 254 -11.65 3.74 15.64
C ARG A 254 -10.47 3.17 14.88
N ALA A 255 -9.64 2.37 15.54
CA ALA A 255 -8.37 1.85 15.01
C ALA A 255 -8.51 1.17 13.64
N VAL A 256 -9.47 0.26 13.51
CA VAL A 256 -9.74 -0.47 12.25
C VAL A 256 -10.12 0.48 11.12
N HIS A 257 -10.88 1.54 11.42
CA HIS A 257 -11.26 2.54 10.42
C HIS A 257 -10.06 3.38 9.96
N PHE A 258 -9.23 3.86 10.90
CA PHE A 258 -8.01 4.60 10.57
C PHE A 258 -7.07 3.77 9.71
N VAL A 259 -6.85 2.52 10.09
CA VAL A 259 -5.99 1.60 9.32
C VAL A 259 -6.60 1.30 7.95
N GLY A 260 -7.92 1.12 7.86
CA GLY A 260 -8.61 0.93 6.59
C GLY A 260 -8.47 2.12 5.64
N ILE A 261 -8.63 3.35 6.14
CA ILE A 261 -8.40 4.58 5.37
C ILE A 261 -6.94 4.67 4.93
N PHE A 262 -6.00 4.47 5.86
CA PHE A 262 -4.57 4.52 5.58
C PHE A 262 -4.16 3.48 4.51
N SER A 263 -4.59 2.23 4.67
CA SER A 263 -4.31 1.15 3.72
C SER A 263 -4.89 1.45 2.33
N GLY A 264 -6.13 1.94 2.27
CA GLY A 264 -6.77 2.26 0.99
C GLY A 264 -6.11 3.43 0.26
N VAL A 265 -5.77 4.50 0.98
CA VAL A 265 -5.06 5.67 0.41
C VAL A 265 -3.69 5.26 -0.11
N THR A 266 -2.91 4.53 0.69
CA THR A 266 -1.56 4.08 0.30
C THR A 266 -1.60 3.11 -0.89
N THR A 267 -2.62 2.24 -0.96
CA THR A 267 -2.87 1.36 -2.12
C THR A 267 -3.10 2.18 -3.40
N ILE A 268 -3.99 3.17 -3.36
CA ILE A 268 -4.28 4.02 -4.52
C ILE A 268 -3.03 4.80 -4.96
N LEU A 269 -2.31 5.38 -4.02
CA LEU A 269 -1.07 6.13 -4.32
C LEU A 269 0.00 5.22 -4.94
N PHE A 270 0.19 4.02 -4.37
CA PHE A 270 1.13 3.04 -4.89
C PHE A 270 0.75 2.60 -6.31
N VAL A 271 -0.50 2.18 -6.55
CA VAL A 271 -0.97 1.72 -7.86
C VAL A 271 -0.85 2.83 -8.91
N ASN A 272 -1.28 4.06 -8.60
CA ASN A 272 -1.15 5.21 -9.49
C ASN A 272 0.31 5.44 -9.91
N ARG A 273 1.23 5.37 -8.96
CA ARG A 273 2.66 5.57 -9.20
C ARG A 273 3.32 4.39 -9.91
N PHE A 274 2.99 3.17 -9.49
CA PHE A 274 3.58 1.96 -10.05
C PHE A 274 3.21 1.75 -11.52
N LEU A 275 1.95 1.96 -11.88
CA LEU A 275 1.45 1.83 -13.25
C LEU A 275 1.69 3.09 -14.10
N ASP A 276 2.16 4.19 -13.51
CA ASP A 276 2.27 5.51 -14.18
C ASP A 276 0.95 5.92 -14.83
N LEU A 277 -0.16 5.79 -14.07
CA LEU A 277 -1.51 5.98 -14.59
C LEU A 277 -1.76 7.42 -15.07
N ALA A 278 -1.05 8.41 -14.54
CA ALA A 278 -1.15 9.78 -15.00
C ALA A 278 -0.84 9.91 -16.51
N ARG A 279 0.12 9.10 -17.01
CA ARG A 279 0.54 9.11 -18.42
C ARG A 279 -0.12 8.00 -19.24
N LYS A 280 -0.20 6.79 -18.68
CA LYS A 280 -0.61 5.59 -19.41
C LYS A 280 -2.10 5.28 -19.33
N GLY A 281 -2.79 5.80 -18.31
CA GLY A 281 -4.21 5.55 -18.09
C GLY A 281 -4.92 6.72 -17.42
N PRO A 282 -4.98 7.92 -18.04
CA PRO A 282 -5.50 9.13 -17.40
C PRO A 282 -6.95 9.00 -16.93
N GLY A 283 -7.75 8.13 -17.57
CA GLY A 283 -9.10 7.79 -17.11
C GLY A 283 -9.09 7.11 -15.75
N TYR A 284 -8.30 6.04 -15.61
CA TYR A 284 -8.13 5.34 -14.32
C TYR A 284 -7.52 6.24 -13.25
N HIS A 285 -6.54 7.07 -13.60
CA HIS A 285 -5.94 8.03 -12.67
C HIS A 285 -6.98 8.99 -12.08
N ARG A 286 -7.89 9.54 -12.90
CA ARG A 286 -8.98 10.41 -12.42
C ARG A 286 -9.95 9.68 -11.52
N VAL A 287 -10.33 8.45 -11.87
CA VAL A 287 -11.23 7.62 -11.06
C VAL A 287 -10.59 7.31 -9.70
N PHE A 288 -9.34 6.85 -9.66
CA PHE A 288 -8.65 6.56 -8.41
C PHE A 288 -8.47 7.80 -7.52
N ASN A 289 -8.16 8.96 -8.09
CA ASN A 289 -8.08 10.21 -7.33
C ASN A 289 -9.46 10.65 -6.80
N GLY A 290 -10.53 10.45 -7.57
CA GLY A 290 -11.89 10.67 -7.12
C GLY A 290 -12.27 9.75 -5.95
N LEU A 291 -11.90 8.47 -6.02
CA LEU A 291 -12.10 7.51 -4.93
C LEU A 291 -11.26 7.86 -3.70
N MET A 292 -10.05 8.39 -3.89
CA MET A 292 -9.23 8.87 -2.77
C MET A 292 -9.90 10.01 -1.99
N SER A 293 -10.66 10.89 -2.66
CA SER A 293 -11.41 11.95 -1.99
C SER A 293 -12.54 11.40 -1.08
N LEU A 294 -13.09 10.22 -1.41
CA LEU A 294 -14.09 9.56 -0.55
C LEU A 294 -13.47 9.03 0.75
N TYR A 295 -12.18 8.68 0.79
CA TYR A 295 -11.50 8.38 2.06
C TYR A 295 -11.42 9.60 2.97
N SER A 296 -11.30 10.81 2.42
CA SER A 296 -11.39 12.04 3.22
C SER A 296 -12.78 12.23 3.82
N LEU A 297 -13.84 11.88 3.07
CA LEU A 297 -15.21 11.87 3.59
C LEU A 297 -15.39 10.81 4.69
N ALA A 298 -14.84 9.61 4.51
CA ALA A 298 -14.84 8.57 5.54
C ALA A 298 -14.14 9.05 6.83
N LEU A 299 -13.03 9.78 6.71
CA LEU A 299 -12.33 10.38 7.84
C LEU A 299 -13.20 11.42 8.56
N VAL A 300 -13.94 12.24 7.84
CA VAL A 300 -14.88 13.19 8.44
C VAL A 300 -15.97 12.44 9.23
N PHE A 301 -16.60 11.41 8.67
CA PHE A 301 -17.57 10.58 9.38
C PHE A 301 -16.99 9.96 10.65
N LEU A 302 -15.73 9.48 10.58
CA LEU A 302 -15.03 8.88 11.71
C LEU A 302 -14.79 9.90 12.84
N LEU A 303 -14.39 11.12 12.52
CA LEU A 303 -14.13 12.19 13.49
C LEU A 303 -15.43 12.69 14.13
N VAL A 304 -16.52 12.78 13.37
CA VAL A 304 -17.86 13.14 13.86
C VAL A 304 -18.51 12.02 14.70
N GLY A 305 -17.89 10.81 14.74
CA GLY A 305 -18.39 9.68 15.51
C GLY A 305 -19.46 8.85 14.79
N ARG A 306 -19.66 9.05 13.51
CA ARG A 306 -20.57 8.25 12.67
C ARG A 306 -19.84 7.01 12.14
N LEU A 307 -19.50 6.07 13.04
CA LEU A 307 -18.64 4.92 12.73
C LEU A 307 -19.21 4.03 11.61
N ASN A 308 -20.52 3.79 11.63
CA ASN A 308 -21.20 3.00 10.61
C ASN A 308 -21.05 3.62 9.20
N TRP A 309 -21.29 4.93 9.06
CA TRP A 309 -21.10 5.62 7.78
C TRP A 309 -19.65 5.62 7.32
N ALA A 310 -18.70 5.78 8.27
CA ALA A 310 -17.28 5.65 7.97
C ALA A 310 -16.95 4.25 7.43
N PHE A 311 -17.44 3.20 8.10
CA PHE A 311 -17.22 1.81 7.72
C PHE A 311 -17.79 1.50 6.33
N GLN A 312 -19.04 1.89 6.06
CA GLN A 312 -19.67 1.70 4.76
C GLN A 312 -18.91 2.41 3.64
N THR A 313 -18.48 3.66 3.88
CA THR A 313 -17.71 4.44 2.90
C THR A 313 -16.35 3.78 2.62
N ILE A 314 -15.64 3.32 3.64
CA ILE A 314 -14.35 2.61 3.49
C ILE A 314 -14.54 1.35 2.64
N ASN A 315 -15.54 0.52 2.94
CA ASN A 315 -15.79 -0.71 2.20
C ASN A 315 -16.23 -0.43 0.76
N PHE A 316 -17.08 0.58 0.53
CA PHE A 316 -17.45 0.99 -0.81
C PHE A 316 -16.22 1.37 -1.65
N VAL A 317 -15.32 2.19 -1.08
CA VAL A 317 -14.09 2.59 -1.78
C VAL A 317 -13.13 1.41 -1.93
N ALA A 318 -13.07 0.48 -0.96
CA ALA A 318 -12.24 -0.72 -1.05
C ALA A 318 -12.62 -1.60 -2.25
N MET A 319 -13.89 -1.61 -2.69
CA MET A 319 -14.30 -2.27 -3.94
C MET A 319 -13.58 -1.71 -5.18
N ALA A 320 -13.02 -0.50 -5.09
CA ALA A 320 -12.18 0.05 -6.16
C ALA A 320 -10.91 -0.76 -6.42
N ALA A 321 -10.49 -1.64 -5.50
CA ALA A 321 -9.41 -2.60 -5.75
C ALA A 321 -9.71 -3.49 -6.97
N LEU A 322 -10.99 -3.75 -7.29
CA LEU A 322 -11.40 -4.44 -8.51
C LEU A 322 -10.96 -3.70 -9.79
N LEU A 323 -10.86 -2.37 -9.75
CA LEU A 323 -10.41 -1.56 -10.88
C LEU A 323 -8.89 -1.67 -11.13
N VAL A 324 -8.13 -2.16 -10.17
CA VAL A 324 -6.68 -2.39 -10.33
C VAL A 324 -6.42 -3.44 -11.41
N VAL A 325 -7.30 -4.46 -11.52
CA VAL A 325 -7.17 -5.53 -12.53
C VAL A 325 -7.27 -4.98 -13.96
N PRO A 326 -8.35 -4.31 -14.37
CA PRO A 326 -8.45 -3.77 -15.73
C PRO A 326 -7.42 -2.66 -16.01
N ALA A 327 -7.06 -1.84 -15.00
CA ALA A 327 -5.99 -0.86 -15.13
C ALA A 327 -4.64 -1.52 -15.42
N SER A 328 -4.32 -2.62 -14.72
CA SER A 328 -3.09 -3.38 -14.93
C SER A 328 -3.06 -4.04 -16.31
N ILE A 329 -4.18 -4.61 -16.79
CA ILE A 329 -4.30 -5.17 -18.14
C ILE A 329 -4.07 -4.08 -19.19
N HIS A 330 -4.68 -2.91 -19.00
CA HIS A 330 -4.54 -1.78 -19.92
C HIS A 330 -3.07 -1.35 -20.07
N VAL A 331 -2.36 -1.16 -18.97
CA VAL A 331 -0.95 -0.75 -18.94
C VAL A 331 -0.02 -1.88 -19.43
N TRP A 332 -0.33 -3.15 -19.11
CA TRP A 332 0.42 -4.29 -19.63
C TRP A 332 0.36 -4.37 -21.16
N ARG A 333 -0.83 -4.17 -21.76
CA ARG A 333 -1.00 -4.11 -23.22
C ARG A 333 -0.22 -2.99 -23.89
N GLN A 334 0.13 -1.94 -23.15
CA GLN A 334 1.02 -0.86 -23.61
C GLN A 334 2.52 -1.21 -23.49
N GLY A 335 2.86 -2.46 -23.14
CA GLY A 335 4.23 -2.97 -23.11
C GLY A 335 4.95 -2.88 -21.76
N GLN A 336 4.29 -2.46 -20.69
CA GLN A 336 4.89 -2.45 -19.35
C GLN A 336 4.82 -3.83 -18.71
N ARG A 337 5.91 -4.61 -18.78
CA ARG A 337 5.95 -5.98 -18.24
C ARG A 337 5.71 -6.06 -16.73
N SER A 338 6.17 -5.06 -15.96
CA SER A 338 5.97 -5.02 -14.51
C SER A 338 4.48 -4.96 -14.11
N ALA A 339 3.59 -4.44 -14.97
CA ALA A 339 2.15 -4.43 -14.73
C ALA A 339 1.54 -5.85 -14.67
N LEU A 340 2.16 -6.85 -15.32
CA LEU A 340 1.73 -8.25 -15.25
C LEU A 340 1.89 -8.83 -13.84
N TYR A 341 2.98 -8.51 -13.14
CA TYR A 341 3.18 -8.96 -11.76
C TYR A 341 2.13 -8.36 -10.82
N LEU A 342 1.83 -7.07 -10.99
CA LEU A 342 0.78 -6.41 -10.22
C LEU A 342 -0.60 -7.02 -10.53
N LEU A 343 -0.88 -7.33 -11.80
CA LEU A 343 -2.12 -8.01 -12.20
C LEU A 343 -2.27 -9.36 -11.47
N ILE A 344 -1.22 -10.20 -11.50
CA ILE A 344 -1.24 -11.53 -10.86
C ILE A 344 -1.40 -11.38 -9.33
N ALA A 345 -0.63 -10.48 -8.71
CA ALA A 345 -0.65 -10.25 -7.27
C ALA A 345 -2.04 -9.81 -6.79
N PHE A 346 -2.60 -8.76 -7.39
CA PHE A 346 -3.93 -8.26 -7.02
C PHE A 346 -5.05 -9.25 -7.35
N THR A 347 -4.97 -9.96 -8.46
CA THR A 347 -5.98 -10.97 -8.80
C THR A 347 -6.01 -12.09 -7.76
N PHE A 348 -4.83 -12.57 -7.33
CA PHE A 348 -4.73 -13.59 -6.30
C PHE A 348 -5.28 -13.10 -4.96
N PHE A 349 -4.88 -11.90 -4.52
CA PHE A 349 -5.39 -11.30 -3.29
C PHE A 349 -6.91 -11.08 -3.35
N LEU A 350 -7.44 -10.52 -4.43
CA LEU A 350 -8.87 -10.33 -4.61
C LEU A 350 -9.66 -11.64 -4.54
N LEU A 351 -9.10 -12.73 -5.06
CA LEU A 351 -9.72 -14.04 -4.94
C LEU A 351 -9.89 -14.45 -3.47
N THR A 352 -8.86 -14.24 -2.64
CA THR A 352 -8.95 -14.53 -1.20
C THR A 352 -9.91 -13.61 -0.46
N VAL A 353 -10.00 -12.33 -0.86
CA VAL A 353 -10.99 -11.37 -0.32
C VAL A 353 -12.41 -11.79 -0.67
N VAL A 354 -12.66 -12.19 -1.94
CA VAL A 354 -13.98 -12.66 -2.37
C VAL A 354 -14.38 -13.93 -1.63
N MET A 355 -13.43 -14.86 -1.45
CA MET A 355 -13.66 -16.08 -0.70
C MET A 355 -14.03 -15.79 0.77
N PHE A 356 -13.31 -14.90 1.42
CA PHE A 356 -13.61 -14.46 2.79
C PHE A 356 -14.98 -13.74 2.85
N ALA A 357 -15.24 -12.79 1.96
CA ALA A 357 -16.49 -12.05 1.93
C ALA A 357 -17.69 -12.98 1.68
N ALA A 358 -17.57 -13.93 0.75
CA ALA A 358 -18.64 -14.89 0.47
C ALA A 358 -19.02 -15.69 1.72
N SER A 359 -18.04 -16.15 2.49
CA SER A 359 -18.33 -16.86 3.75
C SER A 359 -18.99 -15.99 4.81
N GLN A 360 -18.64 -14.70 4.87
CA GLN A 360 -19.27 -13.75 5.81
C GLN A 360 -20.72 -13.42 5.41
N PHE A 361 -21.02 -13.32 4.12
CA PHE A 361 -22.36 -13.02 3.64
C PHE A 361 -23.30 -14.22 3.67
N THR A 362 -22.80 -15.42 3.35
CA THR A 362 -23.62 -16.63 3.31
C THR A 362 -23.81 -17.26 4.70
N GLY A 363 -23.04 -16.82 5.72
CA GLY A 363 -23.04 -17.46 7.02
C GLY A 363 -22.53 -18.90 7.02
N ASN A 364 -22.08 -19.42 5.88
CA ASN A 364 -21.58 -20.77 5.70
C ASN A 364 -20.20 -20.75 5.07
N PRO A 365 -19.27 -21.62 5.50
CA PRO A 365 -18.03 -21.83 4.78
C PRO A 365 -18.33 -22.32 3.36
N LEU A 366 -17.47 -21.95 2.41
CA LEU A 366 -17.60 -22.46 1.04
C LEU A 366 -17.54 -24.00 1.03
N PRO A 367 -18.40 -24.70 0.28
CA PRO A 367 -18.64 -26.13 0.42
C PRO A 367 -17.42 -27.04 0.18
N PHE A 368 -16.30 -26.54 -0.26
CA PHE A 368 -15.06 -27.30 -0.49
C PHE A 368 -13.84 -26.71 0.22
N VAL A 369 -14.03 -25.70 1.05
CA VAL A 369 -12.94 -25.02 1.74
C VAL A 369 -13.14 -25.19 3.24
N PRO A 370 -12.18 -25.84 3.96
CA PRO A 370 -12.22 -25.89 5.40
C PRO A 370 -12.29 -24.49 6.02
N GLN A 371 -12.99 -24.35 7.12
CA GLN A 371 -13.19 -23.06 7.76
C GLN A 371 -11.89 -22.42 8.25
N SER A 372 -10.96 -23.23 8.72
CA SER A 372 -9.61 -22.81 9.06
C SER A 372 -8.88 -22.17 7.88
N VAL A 373 -8.95 -22.77 6.69
CA VAL A 373 -8.36 -22.21 5.47
C VAL A 373 -9.02 -20.87 5.13
N ASN A 374 -10.34 -20.76 5.25
CA ASN A 374 -11.06 -19.53 4.99
C ASN A 374 -10.66 -18.40 5.94
N ASN A 375 -10.46 -18.68 7.22
CA ASN A 375 -10.05 -17.69 8.23
C ASN A 375 -8.64 -17.13 7.98
N PHE A 376 -7.75 -17.92 7.39
CA PHE A 376 -6.37 -17.52 7.09
C PHE A 376 -6.14 -17.11 5.62
N ALA A 377 -7.16 -17.21 4.77
CA ALA A 377 -7.04 -16.96 3.33
C ALA A 377 -6.54 -15.53 3.02
N MET A 378 -7.11 -14.51 3.65
CA MET A 378 -6.71 -13.11 3.40
C MET A 378 -5.27 -12.82 3.83
N PRO A 379 -4.79 -13.19 5.04
CA PRO A 379 -3.39 -13.04 5.40
C PRO A 379 -2.44 -13.78 4.44
N VAL A 380 -2.76 -15.01 4.05
CA VAL A 380 -1.95 -15.77 3.06
C VAL A 380 -1.95 -15.07 1.71
N GLY A 381 -3.11 -14.61 1.26
CA GLY A 381 -3.24 -13.84 0.02
C GLY A 381 -2.39 -12.58 0.02
N SER A 382 -2.37 -11.85 1.13
CA SER A 382 -1.58 -10.63 1.27
C SER A 382 -0.07 -10.90 1.28
N ILE A 383 0.40 -12.01 1.84
CA ILE A 383 1.82 -12.41 1.75
C ILE A 383 2.22 -12.65 0.30
N VAL A 384 1.41 -13.42 -0.44
CA VAL A 384 1.66 -13.70 -1.86
C VAL A 384 1.68 -12.41 -2.67
N GLU A 385 0.71 -11.52 -2.44
CA GLU A 385 0.63 -10.20 -3.07
C GLU A 385 1.92 -9.41 -2.82
N VAL A 386 2.32 -9.28 -1.56
CA VAL A 386 3.51 -8.51 -1.15
C VAL A 386 4.78 -9.06 -1.77
N VAL A 387 4.98 -10.37 -1.79
CA VAL A 387 6.15 -11.00 -2.41
C VAL A 387 6.18 -10.73 -3.91
N LEU A 388 5.07 -10.91 -4.61
CA LEU A 388 4.97 -10.66 -6.05
C LEU A 388 5.20 -9.19 -6.40
N LEU A 389 4.68 -8.26 -5.60
CA LEU A 389 4.90 -6.82 -5.81
C LEU A 389 6.36 -6.41 -5.54
N SER A 390 7.01 -7.00 -4.54
CA SER A 390 8.44 -6.76 -4.31
C SER A 390 9.29 -7.23 -5.50
N LEU A 391 8.96 -8.40 -6.08
CA LEU A 391 9.60 -8.88 -7.30
C LEU A 391 9.34 -7.96 -8.50
N ALA A 392 8.11 -7.44 -8.62
CA ALA A 392 7.73 -6.49 -9.65
C ALA A 392 8.54 -5.18 -9.57
N LEU A 393 8.74 -4.66 -8.35
CA LEU A 393 9.59 -3.50 -8.12
C LEU A 393 11.06 -3.78 -8.48
N ALA A 394 11.59 -4.93 -8.08
CA ALA A 394 12.96 -5.35 -8.40
C ALA A 394 13.17 -5.48 -9.93
N ASP A 395 12.22 -6.04 -10.66
CA ASP A 395 12.27 -6.12 -12.13
C ASP A 395 12.24 -4.74 -12.77
N ARG A 396 11.39 -3.84 -12.27
CA ARG A 396 11.31 -2.45 -12.74
C ARG A 396 12.65 -1.71 -12.59
N ILE A 397 13.34 -1.90 -11.44
CA ILE A 397 14.68 -1.31 -11.24
C ILE A 397 15.69 -1.88 -12.22
N ASN A 398 15.70 -3.19 -12.41
CA ASN A 398 16.63 -3.82 -13.35
C ASN A 398 16.42 -3.30 -14.77
N GLN A 399 15.18 -3.07 -15.18
CA GLN A 399 14.85 -2.44 -16.46
C GLN A 399 15.36 -0.99 -16.50
N PHE A 400 15.14 -0.20 -15.45
CA PHE A 400 15.62 1.17 -15.36
C PHE A 400 17.14 1.26 -15.37
N LYS A 401 17.84 0.40 -14.60
CA LYS A 401 19.31 0.33 -14.60
C LYS A 401 19.86 -0.02 -16.00
N ARG A 402 19.23 -0.97 -16.70
CA ARG A 402 19.62 -1.33 -18.08
C ARG A 402 19.41 -0.18 -19.05
N GLN A 403 18.31 0.56 -18.93
CA GLN A 403 18.05 1.73 -19.78
C GLN A 403 19.05 2.87 -19.49
N SER A 404 19.33 3.15 -18.20
CA SER A 404 20.32 4.14 -17.81
C SER A 404 21.73 3.78 -18.26
N ALA A 405 22.10 2.49 -18.18
CA ALA A 405 23.40 2.02 -18.66
C ALA A 405 23.55 2.23 -20.18
N LYS A 406 22.54 1.86 -20.97
CA LYS A 406 22.51 2.11 -22.41
C LYS A 406 22.55 3.59 -22.75
N ALA A 407 21.80 4.42 -22.03
CA ALA A 407 21.81 5.87 -22.24
C ALA A 407 23.20 6.47 -21.94
N ARG A 408 23.89 6.00 -20.90
CA ARG A 408 25.27 6.42 -20.59
C ARG A 408 26.26 5.98 -21.68
N GLU A 409 26.14 4.75 -22.17
CA GLU A 409 26.98 4.24 -23.26
C GLU A 409 26.82 5.07 -24.53
N GLU A 410 25.57 5.42 -24.87
CA GLU A 410 25.31 6.28 -26.03
C GLU A 410 25.82 7.72 -25.81
N GLN A 411 25.70 8.28 -24.61
CA GLN A 411 26.30 9.58 -24.29
C GLN A 411 27.83 9.57 -24.44
N LEU A 412 28.50 8.51 -23.96
CA LEU A 412 29.94 8.37 -24.11
C LEU A 412 30.31 8.28 -25.57
N ARG A 413 29.59 7.51 -26.37
CA ARG A 413 29.81 7.39 -27.80
C ARG A 413 29.67 8.73 -28.54
N VAL A 414 28.61 9.47 -28.24
CA VAL A 414 28.37 10.81 -28.81
C VAL A 414 29.46 11.79 -28.37
N SER A 415 29.91 11.73 -27.11
CA SER A 415 31.00 12.56 -26.61
C SER A 415 32.32 12.28 -27.31
N GLN A 416 32.66 10.99 -27.52
CA GLN A 416 33.87 10.59 -28.26
C GLN A 416 33.83 11.04 -29.73
N LEU A 417 32.65 10.90 -30.35
CA LEU A 417 32.47 11.36 -31.74
C LEU A 417 32.62 12.90 -31.86
N ASN A 418 32.04 13.64 -30.92
CA ASN A 418 32.19 15.10 -30.88
C ASN A 418 33.66 15.51 -30.67
N GLU A 419 34.39 14.80 -29.83
CA GLU A 419 35.83 15.05 -29.62
C GLU A 419 36.64 14.81 -30.90
N GLN A 420 36.36 13.72 -31.64
CA GLN A 420 36.98 13.46 -32.93
C GLN A 420 36.66 14.57 -33.95
N ILE A 421 35.41 14.94 -34.09
CA ILE A 421 34.99 16.03 -35.00
C ILE A 421 35.70 17.34 -34.63
N THR A 422 35.80 17.65 -33.34
CA THR A 422 36.47 18.87 -32.86
C THR A 422 37.97 18.84 -33.20
N ARG A 423 38.62 17.69 -33.04
CA ARG A 423 40.06 17.53 -33.43
C ARG A 423 40.27 17.73 -34.93
N GLU A 424 39.44 17.07 -35.75
CA GLU A 424 39.49 17.22 -37.21
C GLU A 424 39.26 18.66 -37.65
N GLN A 425 38.29 19.34 -37.05
CA GLN A 425 38.02 20.76 -37.30
C GLN A 425 39.18 21.67 -36.92
N ASN A 426 39.82 21.39 -35.78
CA ASN A 426 41.01 22.14 -35.33
C ASN A 426 42.18 21.93 -36.28
N GLU A 427 42.46 20.69 -36.76
CA GLU A 427 43.51 20.41 -37.73
C GLU A 427 43.26 21.14 -39.06
N VAL A 428 42.02 21.14 -39.54
CA VAL A 428 41.67 21.90 -40.74
C VAL A 428 41.80 23.40 -40.52
N LEU A 429 41.37 23.89 -39.36
CA LEU A 429 41.49 25.31 -39.02
C LEU A 429 42.95 25.76 -38.93
N GLU A 430 43.79 24.98 -38.26
CA GLU A 430 45.24 25.27 -38.17
C GLU A 430 45.91 25.29 -39.53
N ARG A 431 45.55 24.37 -40.43
CA ARG A 431 46.05 24.36 -41.79
C ARG A 431 45.62 25.63 -42.53
N ASN A 432 44.34 25.99 -42.49
CA ASN A 432 43.81 27.22 -43.12
C ASN A 432 44.48 28.47 -42.56
N VAL A 433 44.67 28.53 -41.23
CA VAL A 433 45.38 29.69 -40.61
C VAL A 433 46.80 29.77 -41.11
N ARG A 434 47.53 28.65 -41.21
CA ARG A 434 48.92 28.61 -41.73
C ARG A 434 48.94 29.12 -43.17
N GLU A 435 48.14 28.56 -44.06
CA GLU A 435 48.06 28.98 -45.47
C GLU A 435 47.73 30.47 -45.62
N ARG A 436 46.80 30.97 -44.83
CA ARG A 436 46.45 32.40 -44.85
C ARG A 436 47.54 33.28 -44.28
N THR A 437 48.26 32.82 -43.31
CA THR A 437 49.43 33.56 -42.73
C THR A 437 50.53 33.67 -43.76
N GLU A 438 50.88 32.58 -44.45
CA GLU A 438 51.87 32.56 -45.53
C GLU A 438 51.45 33.49 -46.70
N GLU A 439 50.18 33.44 -47.11
CA GLU A 439 49.65 34.33 -48.16
C GLU A 439 49.71 35.82 -47.73
N LEU A 440 49.41 36.12 -46.46
CA LEU A 440 49.51 37.47 -45.95
C LEU A 440 50.94 37.97 -45.85
N GLU A 441 51.90 37.14 -45.46
CA GLU A 441 53.33 37.46 -45.46
C GLU A 441 53.81 37.79 -46.86
N GLU A 442 53.52 36.94 -47.84
CA GLU A 442 53.85 37.19 -49.25
C GLU A 442 53.25 38.46 -49.79
N ARG A 443 51.97 38.72 -49.47
CA ARG A 443 51.31 40.00 -49.86
C ARG A 443 51.94 41.22 -49.20
N ASN A 444 52.34 41.08 -47.96
CA ASN A 444 52.99 42.14 -47.19
C ASN A 444 54.38 42.49 -47.76
N ASP A 445 55.14 41.45 -48.15
CA ASP A 445 56.43 41.63 -48.78
C ASP A 445 56.31 42.28 -50.17
N ARG A 446 55.34 41.86 -50.99
CA ARG A 446 55.03 42.52 -52.26
C ARG A 446 54.60 43.97 -52.09
N LEU A 447 53.80 44.29 -51.07
CA LEU A 447 53.34 45.61 -50.75
C LEU A 447 54.56 46.51 -50.34
N ARG A 448 55.45 45.94 -49.49
CA ARG A 448 56.68 46.66 -49.08
C ARG A 448 57.58 46.96 -50.27
N ALA A 449 57.80 46.00 -51.16
CA ALA A 449 58.61 46.21 -52.37
C ALA A 449 57.98 47.27 -53.28
N ALA A 450 56.63 47.26 -53.49
CA ALA A 450 55.92 48.25 -54.26
C ALA A 450 55.98 49.64 -53.65
N LEU A 451 55.91 49.77 -52.30
CA LEU A 451 56.06 51.03 -51.59
C LEU A 451 57.50 51.58 -51.72
N GLU A 452 58.51 50.72 -51.71
CA GLU A 452 59.93 51.13 -51.89
C GLU A 452 60.16 51.60 -53.30
N GLU A 453 59.63 50.90 -54.33
CA GLU A 453 59.65 51.31 -55.74
C GLU A 453 58.94 52.64 -55.95
N LEU A 454 57.75 52.81 -55.35
CA LEU A 454 57.00 54.08 -55.42
C LEU A 454 57.77 55.24 -54.81
N LYS A 455 58.45 55.00 -53.68
CA LYS A 455 59.29 56.01 -53.02
C LYS A 455 60.47 56.42 -53.86
N LEU A 456 61.17 55.41 -54.46
CA LEU A 456 62.25 55.67 -55.42
C LEU A 456 61.76 56.43 -56.61
N ALA A 457 60.63 56.09 -57.20
CA ALA A 457 60.01 56.87 -58.33
C ALA A 457 59.63 58.27 -57.90
N GLN A 458 59.12 58.46 -56.68
CA GLN A 458 58.78 59.80 -56.16
C GLN A 458 60.04 60.62 -55.94
N ASP A 459 61.09 60.04 -55.39
CA ASP A 459 62.41 60.72 -55.24
C ASP A 459 63.01 61.14 -56.58
N GLN A 460 62.93 60.24 -57.64
CA GLN A 460 63.31 60.54 -58.95
C GLN A 460 62.48 61.71 -59.58
N LEU A 461 61.17 61.69 -59.38
CA LEU A 461 60.31 62.75 -59.84
C LEU A 461 60.69 64.13 -59.21
N VAL A 462 60.90 64.13 -57.85
CA VAL A 462 61.33 65.34 -57.14
C VAL A 462 62.69 65.82 -57.60
N GLN A 463 63.65 64.91 -57.86
CA GLN A 463 64.95 65.25 -58.47
C GLN A 463 64.79 65.81 -59.89
N SER A 464 63.96 65.22 -60.74
CA SER A 464 63.65 65.72 -62.10
C SER A 464 63.01 67.07 -62.12
N GLU A 465 62.05 67.28 -61.20
CA GLU A 465 61.37 68.56 -61.01
C GLU A 465 62.33 69.68 -60.56
N LYS A 466 63.25 69.34 -59.61
CA LYS A 466 64.33 70.22 -59.17
C LYS A 466 65.23 70.63 -60.34
N LEU A 467 65.67 69.61 -61.13
CA LEU A 467 66.51 69.82 -62.30
C LEU A 467 65.78 70.61 -63.39
N ALA A 468 64.49 70.37 -63.62
CA ALA A 468 63.70 71.18 -64.57
C ALA A 468 63.53 72.62 -64.08
N SER A 469 63.34 72.80 -62.77
CA SER A 469 63.23 74.16 -62.19
C SER A 469 64.57 74.91 -62.27
N ILE A 470 65.70 74.21 -61.96
CA ILE A 470 67.04 74.83 -62.20
C ILE A 470 67.27 75.10 -63.67
N GLY A 471 66.88 74.18 -64.55
CA GLY A 471 66.95 74.41 -66.02
C GLY A 471 66.17 75.64 -66.52
N GLN A 472 64.92 75.78 -65.98
CA GLN A 472 64.12 77.01 -66.27
C GLN A 472 64.74 78.23 -65.68
N LEU A 473 65.27 78.21 -64.47
CA LEU A 473 65.95 79.37 -63.88
C LEU A 473 67.21 79.72 -64.65
N THR A 474 67.99 78.71 -65.06
CA THR A 474 69.19 78.93 -65.86
C THR A 474 68.86 79.47 -67.25
N ALA A 475 67.82 78.93 -67.89
CA ALA A 475 67.34 79.45 -69.17
C ALA A 475 66.81 80.93 -69.09
N GLY A 476 66.07 81.19 -67.90
CA GLY A 476 65.65 82.54 -67.60
C GLY A 476 66.80 83.52 -67.37
N ILE A 477 67.84 83.12 -66.61
CA ILE A 477 69.07 83.91 -66.42
C ILE A 477 69.87 84.07 -67.73
N ALA A 478 69.97 83.03 -68.53
CA ALA A 478 70.64 83.13 -69.87
C ALA A 478 69.83 84.03 -70.80
N HIS A 479 68.54 84.08 -70.73
CA HIS A 479 67.68 84.95 -71.49
C HIS A 479 67.80 86.43 -71.05
N GLU A 480 67.94 86.63 -69.73
CA GLU A 480 68.17 88.03 -69.21
C GLU A 480 69.58 88.52 -69.49
N LEU A 481 70.63 87.56 -69.45
CA LEU A 481 71.96 87.91 -69.77
C LEU A 481 72.17 88.21 -71.32
N ASN A 482 71.42 87.57 -72.17
CA ASN A 482 71.49 87.80 -73.64
C ASN A 482 70.60 88.98 -74.15
N ASN A 483 69.93 89.66 -73.29
CA ASN A 483 69.17 90.79 -73.70
C ASN A 483 70.10 92.08 -73.72
N PRO A 484 70.50 92.49 -74.82
CA PRO A 484 71.36 93.69 -74.91
C PRO A 484 70.60 94.93 -74.46
N ILE A 485 71.15 95.51 -73.43
CA ILE A 485 70.69 96.84 -72.95
C ILE A 485 70.78 97.80 -74.11
N ASN A 486 69.60 98.22 -74.62
CA ASN A 486 69.44 99.48 -75.26
C ASN A 486 68.72 100.47 -74.42
#